data_9200a1062d6cb333af44a6ba69dbf52e
#
_entry.id   9200a1062d6cb333af44a6ba69dbf52e
#
_cell.length_a   1.000
_cell.length_b   1.000
_cell.length_c   1.000
_cell.angle_alpha   90.00
_cell.angle_beta   90.00
_cell.angle_gamma   90.00
#
_symmetry.space_group_name_H-M   'P 1'
#
loop_
_entity.id
_entity.type
_entity.pdbx_description
1 polymer ?
#
loop_
_entity_poly.entity_id
_entity_poly.type
_entity_poly.pdbx_seq_one_letter_code
_entity_poly.pdbx_strand_id
1 'polypeptide(L)'
;AFSHFSVMVKGTSQVFAAGPPVVKQGLGADIDKEALGGYRVHARGSGVVQNEANSEEDALDQVRNYLSYLPRSVWEMPERTDSDDDPHRVDEFLIDAIPEDRRKVYDARKILKSVFDKGSVFEIGRYYGGSTISALARLDGYPVGVMANDPYHAGGAMTRHAAEKTEKFV
;
A
#
# COMPACT_ATOMS: atom_id res chain seq x y z
N ALA A 1 0.56 7.83 14.94
CA ALA A 1 0.05 8.97 14.19
C ALA A 1 1.15 9.79 13.50
N PHE A 2 2.43 9.61 13.88
CA PHE A 2 3.57 10.32 13.26
C PHE A 2 4.52 9.38 12.51
N SER A 3 4.06 8.16 12.22
CA SER A 3 4.83 7.19 11.44
C SER A 3 4.58 7.39 9.95
N HIS A 4 5.64 7.37 9.15
CA HIS A 4 5.55 7.42 7.69
C HIS A 4 5.07 6.10 7.09
N PHE A 5 5.30 4.99 7.77
CA PHE A 5 4.81 3.67 7.41
C PHE A 5 4.44 2.89 8.67
N SER A 6 3.34 2.18 8.61
CA SER A 6 2.90 1.28 9.67
C SER A 6 2.27 0.02 9.08
N VAL A 7 2.48 -1.10 9.76
CA VAL A 7 1.95 -2.41 9.38
C VAL A 7 1.35 -3.10 10.59
N MET A 8 0.23 -3.79 10.41
CA MET A 8 -0.43 -4.59 11.45
C MET A 8 -0.43 -6.06 11.09
N VAL A 9 -0.03 -6.89 12.04
CA VAL A 9 -0.16 -8.34 11.91
C VAL A 9 -1.60 -8.76 12.19
N LYS A 10 -2.18 -9.55 11.29
CA LYS A 10 -3.57 -10.02 11.38
C LYS A 10 -3.78 -10.83 12.65
N GLY A 11 -4.82 -10.50 13.40
CA GLY A 11 -5.26 -11.23 14.59
C GLY A 11 -4.42 -11.03 15.85
N THR A 12 -3.26 -10.34 15.78
CA THR A 12 -2.39 -10.12 16.95
C THR A 12 -2.15 -8.65 17.23
N SER A 13 -2.11 -7.80 16.19
CA SER A 13 -1.88 -6.37 16.36
C SER A 13 -3.18 -5.60 16.54
N GLN A 14 -3.23 -4.74 17.55
CA GLN A 14 -4.36 -3.84 17.78
C GLN A 14 -3.88 -2.43 18.12
N VAL A 15 -4.65 -1.41 17.71
CA VAL A 15 -4.42 -0.01 18.05
C VAL A 15 -5.74 0.62 18.48
N PHE A 16 -5.80 1.12 19.70
CA PHE A 16 -6.95 1.87 20.22
C PHE A 16 -6.51 2.77 21.38
N ALA A 17 -7.20 3.88 21.55
CA ALA A 17 -6.93 4.82 22.67
C ALA A 17 -7.41 4.26 24.01
N ALA A 18 -8.50 3.48 24.00
CA ALA A 18 -9.08 2.85 25.18
C ALA A 18 -9.50 1.42 24.86
N GLY A 19 -9.09 0.47 25.68
CA GLY A 19 -9.39 -0.96 25.46
C GLY A 19 -10.85 -1.34 25.73
N PRO A 20 -11.26 -2.57 25.35
CA PRO A 20 -12.65 -3.04 25.51
C PRO A 20 -13.28 -2.83 26.88
N PRO A 21 -12.59 -3.04 28.02
CA PRO A 21 -13.19 -2.79 29.33
C PRO A 21 -13.61 -1.33 29.54
N VAL A 22 -12.81 -0.38 29.07
CA VAL A 22 -13.09 1.05 29.17
C VAL A 22 -14.26 1.45 28.28
N VAL A 23 -14.30 0.90 27.05
CA VAL A 23 -15.41 1.11 26.10
C VAL A 23 -16.72 0.56 26.68
N LYS A 24 -16.67 -0.64 27.28
CA LYS A 24 -17.83 -1.25 27.93
C LYS A 24 -18.35 -0.38 29.07
N GLN A 25 -17.46 0.17 29.89
CA GLN A 25 -17.85 1.00 31.04
C GLN A 25 -18.34 2.39 30.60
N GLY A 26 -17.72 2.99 29.56
CA GLY A 26 -18.07 4.33 29.11
C GLY A 26 -19.26 4.39 28.15
N LEU A 27 -19.41 3.40 27.30
CA LEU A 27 -20.41 3.38 26.22
C LEU A 27 -21.42 2.23 26.34
N GLY A 28 -21.26 1.31 27.30
CA GLY A 28 -22.09 0.12 27.42
C GLY A 28 -21.91 -0.92 26.30
N ALA A 29 -20.96 -0.71 25.40
CA ALA A 29 -20.71 -1.58 24.25
C ALA A 29 -19.77 -2.73 24.61
N ASP A 30 -20.20 -3.96 24.36
CA ASP A 30 -19.36 -5.16 24.51
C ASP A 30 -18.71 -5.47 23.16
N ILE A 31 -17.44 -5.14 23.02
CA ILE A 31 -16.68 -5.25 21.78
C ILE A 31 -15.34 -5.94 22.04
N ASP A 32 -14.95 -6.87 21.17
CA ASP A 32 -13.63 -7.49 21.28
C ASP A 32 -12.50 -6.61 20.72
N LYS A 33 -11.24 -6.97 21.01
CA LYS A 33 -10.06 -6.19 20.62
C LYS A 33 -9.91 -6.03 19.12
N GLU A 34 -10.18 -7.09 18.33
CA GLU A 34 -10.07 -7.06 16.88
C GLU A 34 -11.14 -6.16 16.25
N ALA A 35 -12.37 -6.25 16.71
CA ALA A 35 -13.46 -5.40 16.25
C ALA A 35 -13.26 -3.94 16.65
N LEU A 36 -12.63 -3.67 17.81
CA LEU A 36 -12.37 -2.33 18.30
C LEU A 36 -11.22 -1.65 17.54
N GLY A 37 -10.11 -2.36 17.30
CA GLY A 37 -8.92 -1.72 16.74
C GLY A 37 -7.95 -2.69 16.05
N GLY A 38 -8.46 -3.76 15.45
CA GLY A 38 -7.67 -4.68 14.66
C GLY A 38 -7.36 -4.17 13.25
N TYR A 39 -6.62 -4.95 12.48
CA TYR A 39 -6.17 -4.58 11.13
C TYR A 39 -7.31 -4.21 10.17
N ARG A 40 -8.48 -4.84 10.30
CA ARG A 40 -9.65 -4.52 9.45
C ARG A 40 -10.14 -3.09 9.67
N VAL A 41 -10.10 -2.62 10.91
CA VAL A 41 -10.49 -1.26 11.27
C VAL A 41 -9.47 -0.26 10.70
N HIS A 42 -8.19 -0.51 10.91
CA HIS A 42 -7.15 0.49 10.64
C HIS A 42 -6.50 0.38 9.27
N ALA A 43 -6.28 -0.82 8.73
CA ALA A 43 -5.67 -0.96 7.41
C ALA A 43 -6.69 -0.98 6.25
N ARG A 44 -7.98 -1.26 6.54
CA ARG A 44 -9.02 -1.32 5.51
C ARG A 44 -10.12 -0.27 5.68
N GLY A 45 -10.48 0.06 6.92
CA GLY A 45 -11.59 0.96 7.22
C GLY A 45 -11.19 2.43 7.32
N SER A 46 -10.15 2.74 8.09
CA SER A 46 -9.73 4.12 8.36
C SER A 46 -8.45 4.54 7.63
N GLY A 47 -7.67 3.59 7.10
CA GLY A 47 -6.38 3.88 6.45
C GLY A 47 -5.33 4.52 7.39
N VAL A 48 -5.52 4.42 8.72
CA VAL A 48 -4.53 4.93 9.70
C VAL A 48 -3.26 4.09 9.63
N VAL A 49 -3.40 2.79 9.42
CA VAL A 49 -2.30 1.86 9.16
C VAL A 49 -2.26 1.57 7.67
N GLN A 50 -1.08 1.58 7.07
CA GLN A 50 -0.94 1.41 5.64
C GLN A 50 -1.10 -0.05 5.21
N ASN A 51 -0.36 -0.96 5.83
CA ASN A 51 -0.32 -2.34 5.39
C ASN A 51 -0.75 -3.33 6.48
N GLU A 52 -1.21 -4.48 6.04
CA GLU A 52 -1.46 -5.64 6.89
C GLU A 52 -0.45 -6.74 6.56
N ALA A 53 -0.07 -7.52 7.56
CA ALA A 53 0.85 -8.65 7.44
C ALA A 53 0.20 -9.94 7.92
N ASN A 54 0.63 -11.07 7.36
CA ASN A 54 0.12 -12.38 7.75
C ASN A 54 0.83 -12.96 8.98
N SER A 55 2.06 -12.49 9.25
CA SER A 55 2.90 -12.89 10.38
C SER A 55 3.80 -11.74 10.81
N GLU A 56 4.48 -11.87 11.96
CA GLU A 56 5.49 -10.92 12.41
C GLU A 56 6.68 -10.87 11.45
N GLU A 57 7.08 -11.99 10.88
CA GLU A 57 8.13 -12.08 9.88
C GLU A 57 7.75 -11.28 8.61
N ASP A 58 6.54 -11.50 8.07
CA ASP A 58 6.00 -10.72 6.95
C ASP A 58 5.99 -9.22 7.27
N ALA A 59 5.60 -8.83 8.49
CA ALA A 59 5.62 -7.43 8.91
C ALA A 59 7.03 -6.84 8.92
N LEU A 60 8.02 -7.58 9.45
CA LEU A 60 9.41 -7.16 9.46
C LEU A 60 10.00 -7.06 8.04
N ASP A 61 9.64 -7.97 7.16
CA ASP A 61 10.08 -7.94 5.77
C ASP A 61 9.46 -6.76 5.00
N GLN A 62 8.20 -6.43 5.26
CA GLN A 62 7.58 -5.22 4.72
C GLN A 62 8.28 -3.94 5.21
N VAL A 63 8.66 -3.87 6.50
CA VAL A 63 9.41 -2.73 7.05
C VAL A 63 10.80 -2.63 6.42
N ARG A 64 11.53 -3.74 6.29
CA ARG A 64 12.83 -3.76 5.61
C ARG A 64 12.73 -3.31 4.15
N ASN A 65 11.72 -3.82 3.45
CA ASN A 65 11.47 -3.44 2.07
C ASN A 65 11.16 -1.94 1.94
N TYR A 66 10.27 -1.41 2.78
CA TYR A 66 9.99 0.02 2.83
C TYR A 66 11.26 0.86 3.04
N LEU A 67 12.07 0.51 4.04
CA LEU A 67 13.31 1.21 4.35
C LEU A 67 14.34 1.15 3.22
N SER A 68 14.32 0.11 2.39
CA SER A 68 15.24 -0.03 1.26
C SER A 68 15.08 1.03 0.17
N TYR A 69 13.92 1.69 0.11
CA TYR A 69 13.67 2.78 -0.84
C TYR A 69 14.11 4.15 -0.33
N LEU A 70 14.40 4.26 0.96
CA LEU A 70 14.68 5.54 1.60
C LEU A 70 16.19 5.77 1.76
N PRO A 71 16.65 7.02 1.71
CA PRO A 71 18.02 7.36 2.09
C PRO A 71 18.18 7.24 3.63
N ARG A 72 19.42 7.23 4.10
CA ARG A 72 19.72 7.20 5.54
C ARG A 72 19.30 8.48 6.25
N SER A 73 19.27 9.58 5.54
CA SER A 73 18.87 10.88 6.06
C SER A 73 18.21 11.74 4.99
N VAL A 74 17.48 12.78 5.41
CA VAL A 74 16.85 13.75 4.52
C VAL A 74 17.84 14.55 3.66
N TRP A 75 19.12 14.53 4.02
CA TRP A 75 20.18 15.24 3.31
C TRP A 75 20.88 14.39 2.23
N GLU A 76 20.48 13.14 2.10
CA GLU A 76 21.03 12.20 1.13
C GLU A 76 19.99 11.86 0.07
N MET A 77 20.45 11.64 -1.15
CA MET A 77 19.59 11.05 -2.18
C MET A 77 19.50 9.54 -1.97
N PRO A 78 18.34 8.93 -2.24
CA PRO A 78 18.24 7.47 -2.23
C PRO A 78 19.24 6.84 -3.19
N GLU A 79 19.93 5.80 -2.71
CA GLU A 79 20.93 5.10 -3.51
C GLU A 79 20.27 4.31 -4.65
N ARG A 80 20.89 4.36 -5.83
CA ARG A 80 20.57 3.43 -6.91
C ARG A 80 21.06 2.05 -6.52
N THR A 81 20.22 1.05 -6.65
CA THR A 81 20.62 -0.35 -6.51
C THR A 81 20.94 -0.94 -7.88
N ASP A 82 21.79 -1.95 -7.92
CA ASP A 82 22.00 -2.70 -9.16
C ASP A 82 20.68 -3.34 -9.58
N SER A 83 20.36 -3.22 -10.86
CA SER A 83 19.18 -3.85 -11.48
C SER A 83 19.65 -4.89 -12.49
N ASP A 84 19.21 -6.13 -12.29
CA ASP A 84 19.42 -7.23 -13.25
C ASP A 84 18.32 -7.25 -14.32
N ASP A 85 17.41 -6.28 -14.31
CA ASP A 85 16.31 -6.21 -15.28
C ASP A 85 16.81 -5.58 -16.60
N ASP A 86 16.46 -6.21 -17.72
CA ASP A 86 16.84 -5.71 -19.04
C ASP A 86 16.09 -4.40 -19.33
N PRO A 87 16.79 -3.25 -19.51
CA PRO A 87 16.15 -1.98 -19.84
C PRO A 87 15.43 -1.98 -21.19
N HIS A 88 15.73 -2.96 -22.05
CA HIS A 88 15.07 -3.16 -23.33
C HIS A 88 13.98 -4.22 -23.29
N ARG A 89 13.60 -4.69 -22.11
CA ARG A 89 12.53 -5.66 -21.93
C ARG A 89 11.22 -5.15 -22.54
N VAL A 90 10.60 -6.00 -23.35
CA VAL A 90 9.31 -5.76 -23.97
C VAL A 90 8.34 -6.85 -23.52
N ASP A 91 7.24 -6.44 -22.92
CA ASP A 91 6.17 -7.35 -22.50
C ASP A 91 5.02 -7.28 -23.52
N GLU A 92 4.87 -8.32 -24.33
CA GLU A 92 3.86 -8.37 -25.41
C GLU A 92 2.43 -8.14 -24.92
N PHE A 93 2.11 -8.54 -23.67
CA PHE A 93 0.78 -8.35 -23.14
C PHE A 93 0.37 -6.87 -23.04
N LEU A 94 1.33 -5.93 -23.03
CA LEU A 94 1.05 -4.49 -22.98
C LEU A 94 0.31 -3.99 -24.22
N ILE A 95 0.42 -4.70 -25.34
CA ILE A 95 -0.28 -4.37 -26.59
C ILE A 95 -1.79 -4.40 -26.37
N ASP A 96 -2.28 -5.41 -25.62
CA ASP A 96 -3.71 -5.63 -25.36
C ASP A 96 -4.11 -5.37 -23.90
N ALA A 97 -3.19 -4.79 -23.11
CA ALA A 97 -3.39 -4.59 -21.67
C ALA A 97 -4.58 -3.68 -21.35
N ILE A 98 -4.85 -2.70 -22.23
CA ILE A 98 -5.98 -1.78 -22.11
C ILE A 98 -7.00 -2.14 -23.19
N PRO A 99 -8.20 -2.61 -22.82
CA PRO A 99 -9.23 -2.98 -23.79
C PRO A 99 -9.71 -1.79 -24.61
N GLU A 100 -10.00 -1.99 -25.89
CA GLU A 100 -10.63 -0.97 -26.75
C GLU A 100 -12.03 -0.58 -26.24
N ASP A 101 -12.79 -1.53 -25.70
CA ASP A 101 -14.08 -1.26 -25.05
C ASP A 101 -13.84 -0.59 -23.71
N ARG A 102 -14.13 0.72 -23.63
CA ARG A 102 -13.97 1.56 -22.44
C ARG A 102 -14.81 1.12 -21.22
N ARG A 103 -15.76 0.20 -21.41
CA ARG A 103 -16.56 -0.37 -20.31
C ARG A 103 -15.84 -1.51 -19.61
N LYS A 104 -14.79 -2.05 -20.19
CA LYS A 104 -13.97 -3.11 -19.61
C LYS A 104 -12.87 -2.50 -18.75
N VAL A 105 -12.63 -3.13 -17.61
CA VAL A 105 -11.52 -2.79 -16.72
C VAL A 105 -10.24 -3.50 -17.14
N TYR A 106 -9.09 -2.98 -16.72
CA TYR A 106 -7.78 -3.57 -16.95
C TYR A 106 -7.01 -3.70 -15.63
N ASP A 107 -6.03 -4.59 -15.60
CA ASP A 107 -5.17 -4.81 -14.44
C ASP A 107 -4.00 -3.81 -14.42
N ALA A 108 -4.21 -2.66 -13.74
CA ALA A 108 -3.19 -1.65 -13.59
C ALA A 108 -1.94 -2.18 -12.85
N ARG A 109 -2.11 -3.09 -11.87
CA ARG A 109 -0.97 -3.69 -11.14
C ARG A 109 -0.09 -4.53 -12.04
N LYS A 110 -0.69 -5.25 -13.00
CA LYS A 110 0.08 -6.02 -13.98
C LYS A 110 0.90 -5.09 -14.88
N ILE A 111 0.32 -3.96 -15.31
CA ILE A 111 1.02 -2.94 -16.09
C ILE A 111 2.19 -2.37 -15.27
N LEU A 112 1.98 -1.98 -14.02
CA LEU A 112 3.03 -1.45 -13.16
C LEU A 112 4.20 -2.43 -12.99
N LYS A 113 3.91 -3.73 -12.80
CA LYS A 113 4.95 -4.77 -12.70
C LYS A 113 5.76 -4.96 -13.98
N SER A 114 5.21 -4.55 -15.11
CA SER A 114 5.90 -4.59 -16.39
C SER A 114 6.74 -3.34 -16.66
N VAL A 115 6.31 -2.20 -16.14
CA VAL A 115 7.00 -0.90 -16.34
C VAL A 115 8.20 -0.76 -15.41
N PHE A 116 8.07 -1.18 -14.14
CA PHE A 116 9.11 -1.06 -13.13
C PHE A 116 9.98 -2.31 -13.03
N ASP A 117 11.15 -2.17 -12.43
CA ASP A 117 12.09 -3.27 -12.23
C ASP A 117 11.41 -4.47 -11.58
N LYS A 118 11.72 -5.68 -12.03
CA LYS A 118 11.10 -6.92 -11.57
C LYS A 118 11.15 -7.07 -10.05
N GLY A 119 9.98 -7.30 -9.45
CA GLY A 119 9.86 -7.50 -8.01
C GLY A 119 10.00 -6.23 -7.16
N SER A 120 10.22 -5.06 -7.77
CA SER A 120 10.44 -3.81 -7.04
C SER A 120 9.16 -3.11 -6.60
N VAL A 121 8.00 -3.46 -7.10
CA VAL A 121 6.76 -2.74 -6.77
C VAL A 121 6.28 -3.12 -5.36
N PHE A 122 6.40 -2.18 -4.43
CA PHE A 122 5.93 -2.28 -3.04
C PHE A 122 4.70 -1.40 -2.83
N GLU A 123 3.51 -2.01 -2.82
CA GLU A 123 2.24 -1.30 -2.68
C GLU A 123 2.00 -0.89 -1.22
N ILE A 124 1.60 0.37 -1.01
CA ILE A 124 1.30 0.99 0.28
C ILE A 124 -0.20 1.28 0.35
N GLY A 125 -0.87 0.84 1.41
CA GLY A 125 -2.29 1.08 1.63
C GLY A 125 -3.20 0.35 0.63
N ARG A 126 -2.87 -0.86 0.22
CA ARG A 126 -3.58 -1.62 -0.80
C ARG A 126 -5.10 -1.72 -0.58
N TYR A 127 -5.51 -1.88 0.68
CA TYR A 127 -6.90 -2.18 1.03
C TYR A 127 -7.72 -0.95 1.43
N TYR A 128 -7.09 0.23 1.49
CA TYR A 128 -7.75 1.49 1.73
C TYR A 128 -7.71 2.37 0.47
N GLY A 129 -8.80 3.06 0.15
CA GLY A 129 -8.85 3.91 -1.04
C GLY A 129 -8.51 3.14 -2.32
N GLY A 130 -9.12 1.97 -2.53
CA GLY A 130 -8.73 0.98 -3.54
C GLY A 130 -8.73 1.49 -4.98
N SER A 131 -9.42 2.59 -5.30
CA SER A 131 -9.43 3.19 -6.65
C SER A 131 -8.11 3.89 -7.03
N THR A 132 -7.18 4.05 -6.07
CA THR A 132 -5.83 4.55 -6.30
C THR A 132 -4.81 3.53 -5.79
N ILE A 133 -3.82 3.22 -6.61
CA ILE A 133 -2.62 2.47 -6.24
C ILE A 133 -1.57 3.49 -5.83
N SER A 134 -1.00 3.34 -4.63
CA SER A 134 0.21 4.03 -4.20
C SER A 134 1.28 3.00 -3.89
N ALA A 135 2.45 3.17 -4.45
CA ALA A 135 3.54 2.23 -4.31
C ALA A 135 4.90 2.92 -4.36
N LEU A 136 5.90 2.29 -3.74
CA LEU A 136 7.30 2.54 -4.05
C LEU A 136 7.73 1.49 -5.05
N ALA A 137 8.58 1.86 -5.99
CA ALA A 137 9.13 0.97 -6.99
C ALA A 137 10.56 1.38 -7.35
N ARG A 138 11.19 0.63 -8.26
CA ARG A 138 12.48 1.01 -8.84
C ARG A 138 12.37 1.08 -10.35
N LEU A 139 13.07 2.03 -10.92
CA LEU A 139 13.23 2.20 -12.35
C LEU A 139 14.73 2.30 -12.65
N ASP A 140 15.30 1.29 -13.27
CA ASP A 140 16.75 1.13 -13.45
C ASP A 140 17.51 1.27 -12.11
N GLY A 141 16.99 0.65 -11.07
CA GLY A 141 17.51 0.67 -9.70
C GLY A 141 17.21 1.94 -8.90
N TYR A 142 16.74 3.02 -9.51
CA TYR A 142 16.38 4.25 -8.81
C TYR A 142 15.03 4.12 -8.12
N PRO A 143 14.93 4.42 -6.82
CA PRO A 143 13.65 4.41 -6.13
C PRO A 143 12.74 5.54 -6.60
N VAL A 144 11.49 5.21 -6.85
CA VAL A 144 10.45 6.13 -7.33
C VAL A 144 9.14 5.93 -6.59
N GLY A 145 8.40 7.01 -6.36
CA GLY A 145 7.01 6.97 -5.91
C GLY A 145 6.08 6.76 -7.11
N VAL A 146 5.12 5.86 -6.95
CA VAL A 146 4.17 5.48 -8.01
C VAL A 146 2.75 5.76 -7.56
N MET A 147 2.01 6.48 -8.38
CA MET A 147 0.57 6.66 -8.25
C MET A 147 -0.14 6.27 -9.54
N ALA A 148 -1.15 5.42 -9.42
CA ALA A 148 -1.94 4.98 -10.56
C ALA A 148 -3.40 4.77 -10.16
N ASN A 149 -4.30 4.80 -11.12
CA ASN A 149 -5.70 4.47 -10.91
C ASN A 149 -5.90 2.96 -10.98
N ASP A 150 -6.80 2.44 -10.15
CA ASP A 150 -7.25 1.06 -10.20
C ASP A 150 -8.69 1.00 -10.71
N PRO A 151 -8.91 0.65 -11.99
CA PRO A 151 -10.25 0.62 -12.57
C PRO A 151 -11.17 -0.45 -11.96
N TYR A 152 -10.65 -1.46 -11.27
CA TYR A 152 -11.45 -2.46 -10.55
C TYR A 152 -12.24 -1.87 -9.39
N HIS A 153 -11.85 -0.70 -8.89
CA HIS A 153 -12.51 0.00 -7.79
C HIS A 153 -13.06 1.34 -8.28
N ALA A 154 -14.37 1.51 -8.25
CA ALA A 154 -15.07 2.74 -8.68
C ALA A 154 -14.60 3.28 -10.05
N GLY A 155 -14.24 2.38 -10.98
CA GLY A 155 -13.72 2.77 -12.31
C GLY A 155 -12.42 3.56 -12.28
N GLY A 156 -11.66 3.53 -11.19
CA GLY A 156 -10.44 4.32 -10.99
C GLY A 156 -10.70 5.78 -10.62
N ALA A 157 -11.93 6.15 -10.26
CA ALA A 157 -12.25 7.51 -9.86
C ALA A 157 -11.60 7.89 -8.52
N MET A 158 -11.23 9.17 -8.37
CA MET A 158 -10.73 9.70 -7.11
C MET A 158 -11.86 9.80 -6.10
N THR A 159 -11.99 8.75 -5.26
CA THR A 159 -12.93 8.76 -4.15
C THR A 159 -12.34 9.52 -2.96
N ARG A 160 -13.17 9.83 -1.94
CA ARG A 160 -12.69 10.45 -0.68
C ARG A 160 -11.52 9.65 -0.07
N HIS A 161 -11.68 8.34 0.07
CA HIS A 161 -10.64 7.49 0.67
C HIS A 161 -9.39 7.41 -0.21
N ALA A 162 -9.54 7.48 -1.54
CA ALA A 162 -8.41 7.55 -2.46
C ALA A 162 -7.65 8.87 -2.30
N ALA A 163 -8.35 9.99 -2.14
CA ALA A 163 -7.73 11.30 -1.88
C ALA A 163 -6.98 11.32 -0.54
N GLU A 164 -7.58 10.81 0.54
CA GLU A 164 -6.95 10.69 1.87
C GLU A 164 -5.70 9.79 1.83
N LYS A 165 -5.74 8.70 1.05
CA LYS A 165 -4.58 7.83 0.83
C LYS A 165 -3.47 8.54 0.05
N THR A 166 -3.85 9.27 -0.99
CA THR A 166 -2.93 10.05 -1.82
C THR A 166 -2.23 11.13 -0.99
N GLU A 167 -2.96 11.89 -0.19
CA GLU A 167 -2.41 12.91 0.71
C GLU A 167 -1.34 12.35 1.66
N LYS A 168 -1.59 11.14 2.18
CA LYS A 168 -0.61 10.49 3.07
C LYS A 168 0.62 9.94 2.35
N PHE A 169 0.49 9.64 1.07
CA PHE A 169 1.58 9.05 0.30
C PHE A 169 2.55 10.10 -0.24
N VAL A 170 2.08 11.30 -0.57
CA VAL A 170 2.87 12.44 -1.08
C VAL A 170 3.49 13.23 0.07
#